data_13d4b3ed3b2681691f02cf1438f5749a
#
_entry.id   13d4b3ed3b2681691f02cf1438f5749a
#
_cell.length_a   1.000
_cell.length_b   1.000
_cell.length_c   1.000
_cell.angle_alpha   90.00
_cell.angle_beta   90.00
_cell.angle_gamma   90.00
#
_symmetry.space_group_name_H-M   'P 1'
#
loop_
_entity.id
_entity.type
_entity.pdbx_description
1 polymer ?
#
loop_
_entity_poly.entity_id
_entity_poly.type
_entity_poly.pdbx_seq_one_letter_code
_entity_poly.pdbx_strand_id
1 'polypeptide(L)'
;MILTKYVFKQTIKNVFLSTMVFLAVIWLTQSFKLIKLIIDRGANLSDFFILSAYNFPSWLLLALPFGTFAGCMISYSKFESDKEIVVMKAAGLSPLKISGPAIIVSLFSSIILFLISHLILPTTYKNFKILQNDIRNSSKELIIKENTFADINEKQTIFIRYLNSKNYFEEIFIQDRNDPLNLVELYAKPGYLTNDDDKVTLFMDEGTRFSTRGSKEPTILDFKNYRLEIKKNKSTSTSSRVVEYNEYSFFDLI
;
A
#
# COMPACT_ATOMS: atom_id res chain seq x y z
N MET A 1 11.86 -41.81 -22.29
CA MET A 1 11.83 -41.39 -20.86
C MET A 1 12.95 -40.41 -20.47
N ILE A 2 14.20 -40.61 -20.89
CA ILE A 2 15.30 -39.72 -20.49
C ILE A 2 15.20 -38.32 -21.09
N LEU A 3 14.86 -38.19 -22.37
CA LEU A 3 14.71 -36.92 -23.07
C LEU A 3 13.58 -36.04 -22.49
N THR A 4 12.41 -36.62 -22.21
CA THR A 4 11.29 -35.89 -21.60
C THR A 4 11.62 -35.38 -20.20
N LYS A 5 12.38 -36.16 -19.41
CA LYS A 5 12.87 -35.75 -18.08
C LYS A 5 13.90 -34.60 -18.19
N TYR A 6 14.76 -34.63 -19.20
CA TYR A 6 15.72 -33.56 -19.49
C TYR A 6 14.99 -32.25 -19.84
N VAL A 7 14.06 -32.30 -20.80
CA VAL A 7 13.26 -31.15 -21.20
C VAL A 7 12.49 -30.58 -20.02
N PHE A 8 11.85 -31.44 -19.20
CA PHE A 8 11.14 -31.04 -17.99
C PHE A 8 12.03 -30.31 -16.99
N LYS A 9 13.20 -30.86 -16.68
CA LYS A 9 14.15 -30.26 -15.73
C LYS A 9 14.65 -28.89 -16.21
N GLN A 10 14.93 -28.75 -17.49
CA GLN A 10 15.36 -27.48 -18.06
C GLN A 10 14.25 -26.45 -18.08
N THR A 11 13.03 -26.87 -18.46
CA THR A 11 11.85 -25.97 -18.49
C THR A 11 11.51 -25.47 -17.08
N ILE A 12 11.46 -26.33 -16.07
CA ILE A 12 11.14 -25.91 -14.71
C ILE A 12 12.21 -24.97 -14.13
N LYS A 13 13.50 -25.21 -14.46
CA LYS A 13 14.58 -24.31 -14.05
C LYS A 13 14.41 -22.91 -14.64
N ASN A 14 14.11 -22.83 -15.93
CA ASN A 14 13.92 -21.53 -16.60
C ASN A 14 12.64 -20.84 -16.14
N VAL A 15 11.55 -21.57 -15.89
CA VAL A 15 10.32 -21.03 -15.31
C VAL A 15 10.57 -20.48 -13.91
N PHE A 16 11.28 -21.20 -13.06
CA PHE A 16 11.66 -20.72 -11.74
C PHE A 16 12.50 -19.44 -11.81
N LEU A 17 13.52 -19.42 -12.67
CA LEU A 17 14.38 -18.24 -12.83
C LEU A 17 13.60 -17.04 -13.36
N SER A 18 12.79 -17.24 -14.39
CA SER A 18 11.93 -16.16 -14.94
C SER A 18 10.94 -15.63 -13.91
N THR A 19 10.31 -16.52 -13.14
CA THR A 19 9.39 -16.13 -12.06
C THR A 19 10.11 -15.28 -11.00
N MET A 20 11.33 -15.65 -10.62
CA MET A 20 12.15 -14.88 -9.67
C MET A 20 12.48 -13.48 -10.20
N VAL A 21 12.79 -13.36 -11.48
CA VAL A 21 13.05 -12.05 -12.11
C VAL A 21 11.79 -11.18 -12.08
N PHE A 22 10.63 -11.70 -12.51
CA PHE A 22 9.38 -10.96 -12.46
C PHE A 22 8.99 -10.59 -11.04
N LEU A 23 9.15 -11.53 -10.10
CA LEU A 23 8.86 -11.27 -8.68
C LEU A 23 9.75 -10.16 -8.11
N ALA A 24 11.04 -10.15 -8.45
CA ALA A 24 11.97 -9.10 -8.02
C ALA A 24 11.57 -7.72 -8.55
N VAL A 25 11.17 -7.63 -9.84
CA VAL A 25 10.70 -6.38 -10.44
C VAL A 25 9.42 -5.88 -9.77
N ILE A 26 8.45 -6.77 -9.56
CA ILE A 26 7.19 -6.44 -8.88
C ILE A 26 7.47 -6.02 -7.44
N TRP A 27 8.28 -6.78 -6.70
CA TRP A 27 8.67 -6.46 -5.33
C TRP A 27 9.33 -5.09 -5.23
N LEU A 28 10.29 -4.79 -6.12
CA LEU A 28 10.95 -3.49 -6.14
C LEU A 28 9.94 -2.35 -6.35
N THR A 29 9.07 -2.49 -7.35
CA THR A 29 8.05 -1.47 -7.66
C THR A 29 7.07 -1.25 -6.50
N GLN A 30 6.64 -2.31 -5.85
CA GLN A 30 5.71 -2.23 -4.72
C GLN A 30 6.41 -1.74 -3.43
N SER A 31 7.68 -2.06 -3.25
CA SER A 31 8.49 -1.58 -2.12
C SER A 31 8.55 -0.07 -2.07
N PHE A 32 8.67 0.63 -3.20
CA PHE A 32 8.63 2.10 -3.22
C PHE A 32 7.31 2.66 -2.66
N LYS A 33 6.18 2.02 -2.96
CA LYS A 33 4.87 2.45 -2.42
C LYS A 33 4.77 2.23 -0.92
N LEU A 34 5.28 1.10 -0.42
CA LEU A 34 5.29 0.77 1.00
C LEU A 34 6.25 1.68 1.79
N ILE A 35 7.44 1.93 1.25
CA ILE A 35 8.42 2.84 1.86
C ILE A 35 7.84 4.25 1.97
N LYS A 36 7.20 4.74 0.90
CA LYS A 36 6.53 6.04 0.94
C LYS A 36 5.47 6.10 2.05
N LEU A 37 4.63 5.06 2.18
CA LEU A 37 3.65 4.98 3.24
C LEU A 37 4.30 5.08 4.63
N ILE A 38 5.42 4.38 4.84
CA ILE A 38 6.14 4.35 6.12
C ILE A 38 6.79 5.70 6.44
N ILE A 39 7.47 6.31 5.46
CA ILE A 39 8.11 7.62 5.65
C ILE A 39 7.06 8.70 5.91
N ASP A 40 5.98 8.73 5.12
CA ASP A 40 4.93 9.74 5.24
C ASP A 40 4.16 9.61 6.57
N ARG A 41 4.18 8.44 7.20
CA ARG A 41 3.43 8.16 8.42
C ARG A 41 4.32 7.94 9.65
N GLY A 42 5.64 7.98 9.52
CA GLY A 42 6.58 7.78 10.65
C GLY A 42 6.51 6.38 11.29
N ALA A 43 6.07 5.36 10.51
CA ALA A 43 5.97 3.99 11.00
C ALA A 43 7.36 3.33 11.13
N ASN A 44 7.44 2.24 11.88
CA ASN A 44 8.70 1.54 12.10
C ASN A 44 9.16 0.76 10.85
N LEU A 45 10.47 0.60 10.72
CA LEU A 45 11.03 -0.19 9.62
C LEU A 45 10.59 -1.66 9.65
N SER A 46 10.28 -2.21 10.82
CA SER A 46 9.69 -3.54 10.98
C SER A 46 8.36 -3.70 10.24
N ASP A 47 7.54 -2.65 10.22
CA ASP A 47 6.23 -2.68 9.58
C ASP A 47 6.35 -2.83 8.07
N PHE A 48 7.44 -2.32 7.46
CA PHE A 48 7.76 -2.56 6.07
C PHE A 48 7.92 -4.04 5.73
N PHE A 49 8.70 -4.76 6.53
CA PHE A 49 8.92 -6.19 6.29
C PHE A 49 7.65 -7.01 6.50
N ILE A 50 6.86 -6.68 7.51
CA ILE A 50 5.59 -7.35 7.80
C ILE A 50 4.57 -7.09 6.68
N LEU A 51 4.42 -5.83 6.24
CA LEU A 51 3.55 -5.47 5.11
C LEU A 51 3.99 -6.16 3.82
N SER A 52 5.31 -6.22 3.56
CA SER A 52 5.87 -6.91 2.39
C SER A 52 5.56 -8.40 2.44
N ALA A 53 5.70 -9.04 3.61
CA ALA A 53 5.41 -10.46 3.78
C ALA A 53 3.92 -10.77 3.57
N TYR A 54 3.02 -9.96 4.11
CA TYR A 54 1.58 -10.14 3.90
C TYR A 54 1.15 -9.92 2.44
N ASN A 55 1.83 -9.06 1.70
CA ASN A 55 1.50 -8.79 0.30
C ASN A 55 2.22 -9.71 -0.69
N PHE A 56 3.18 -10.51 -0.22
CA PHE A 56 3.97 -11.43 -1.06
C PHE A 56 3.11 -12.41 -1.89
N PRO A 57 2.05 -13.06 -1.34
CA PRO A 57 1.20 -13.94 -2.13
C PRO A 57 0.51 -13.22 -3.31
N SER A 58 0.11 -11.96 -3.13
CA SER A 58 -0.49 -11.14 -4.20
C SER A 58 0.52 -10.89 -5.34
N TRP A 59 1.79 -10.66 -5.01
CA TRP A 59 2.83 -10.48 -6.01
C TRP A 59 3.14 -11.76 -6.77
N LEU A 60 3.09 -12.89 -6.07
CA LEU A 60 3.32 -14.20 -6.68
C LEU A 60 2.20 -14.57 -7.66
N LEU A 61 0.94 -14.21 -7.37
CA LEU A 61 -0.17 -14.39 -8.29
C LEU A 61 0.05 -13.68 -9.63
N LEU A 62 0.73 -12.54 -9.61
CA LEU A 62 1.06 -11.81 -10.83
C LEU A 62 2.34 -12.35 -11.49
N ALA A 63 3.38 -12.64 -10.70
CA ALA A 63 4.69 -13.05 -11.22
C ALA A 63 4.67 -14.43 -11.85
N LEU A 64 3.93 -15.40 -11.26
CA LEU A 64 3.99 -16.81 -11.66
C LEU A 64 3.46 -17.06 -13.08
N PRO A 65 2.31 -16.51 -13.53
CA PRO A 65 1.85 -16.70 -14.91
C PRO A 65 2.84 -16.13 -15.93
N PHE A 66 3.32 -14.90 -15.72
CA PHE A 66 4.31 -14.28 -16.61
C PHE A 66 5.63 -15.03 -16.59
N GLY A 67 6.10 -15.48 -15.42
CA GLY A 67 7.31 -16.27 -15.27
C GLY A 67 7.19 -17.63 -15.94
N THR A 68 6.03 -18.30 -15.83
CA THR A 68 5.76 -19.57 -16.51
C THR A 68 5.78 -19.41 -18.03
N PHE A 69 5.10 -18.40 -18.54
CA PHE A 69 5.09 -18.12 -19.98
C PHE A 69 6.50 -17.83 -20.51
N ALA A 70 7.19 -16.87 -19.90
CA ALA A 70 8.55 -16.48 -20.33
C ALA A 70 9.55 -17.64 -20.18
N GLY A 71 9.48 -18.39 -19.08
CA GLY A 71 10.36 -19.52 -18.84
C GLY A 71 10.15 -20.65 -19.84
N CYS A 72 8.91 -20.94 -20.23
CA CYS A 72 8.61 -21.88 -21.32
C CYS A 72 9.15 -21.36 -22.66
N MET A 73 8.91 -20.09 -23.00
CA MET A 73 9.44 -19.50 -24.22
C MET A 73 10.96 -19.59 -24.29
N ILE A 74 11.67 -19.18 -23.26
CA ILE A 74 13.13 -19.23 -23.19
C ILE A 74 13.63 -20.67 -23.35
N SER A 75 12.98 -21.65 -22.71
CA SER A 75 13.36 -23.05 -22.81
C SER A 75 13.26 -23.57 -24.22
N TYR A 76 12.11 -23.38 -24.87
CA TYR A 76 11.87 -23.91 -26.21
C TYR A 76 12.62 -23.15 -27.29
N SER A 77 12.81 -21.84 -27.16
CA SER A 77 13.68 -21.06 -28.01
C SER A 77 15.13 -21.58 -27.97
N LYS A 78 15.63 -21.91 -26.76
CA LYS A 78 16.95 -22.49 -26.58
C LYS A 78 17.06 -23.87 -27.25
N PHE A 79 16.10 -24.78 -27.02
CA PHE A 79 16.10 -26.11 -27.64
C PHE A 79 16.02 -26.03 -29.18
N GLU A 80 15.39 -25.00 -29.72
CA GLU A 80 15.36 -24.79 -31.18
C GLU A 80 16.71 -24.26 -31.69
N SER A 81 17.30 -23.27 -31.00
CA SER A 81 18.61 -22.72 -31.33
C SER A 81 19.71 -23.78 -31.30
N ASP A 82 19.68 -24.65 -30.30
CA ASP A 82 20.64 -25.74 -30.10
C ASP A 82 20.33 -26.95 -31.02
N LYS A 83 19.32 -26.85 -31.91
CA LYS A 83 18.84 -27.91 -32.81
C LYS A 83 18.32 -29.17 -32.08
N GLU A 84 18.14 -29.15 -30.78
CA GLU A 84 17.66 -30.30 -30.00
C GLU A 84 16.24 -30.73 -30.42
N ILE A 85 15.37 -29.80 -30.78
CA ILE A 85 14.00 -30.11 -31.25
C ILE A 85 14.05 -30.91 -32.57
N VAL A 86 14.98 -30.57 -33.47
CA VAL A 86 15.17 -31.30 -34.75
C VAL A 86 15.60 -32.73 -34.47
N VAL A 87 16.57 -32.91 -33.56
CA VAL A 87 17.06 -34.25 -33.17
C VAL A 87 15.94 -35.08 -32.51
N MET A 88 15.14 -34.46 -31.64
CA MET A 88 14.02 -35.14 -31.00
C MET A 88 12.97 -35.59 -32.02
N LYS A 89 12.64 -34.74 -33.02
CA LYS A 89 11.77 -35.11 -34.14
C LYS A 89 12.33 -36.25 -34.98
N ALA A 90 13.61 -36.19 -35.32
CA ALA A 90 14.31 -37.26 -36.06
C ALA A 90 14.30 -38.59 -35.28
N ALA A 91 14.33 -38.55 -33.95
CA ALA A 91 14.19 -39.71 -33.09
C ALA A 91 12.71 -40.21 -32.94
N GLY A 92 11.79 -39.67 -33.72
CA GLY A 92 10.39 -40.12 -33.77
C GLY A 92 9.48 -39.57 -32.67
N LEU A 93 9.91 -38.50 -31.95
CA LEU A 93 9.07 -37.83 -30.98
C LEU A 93 8.05 -36.92 -31.66
N SER A 94 6.76 -37.11 -31.33
CA SER A 94 5.69 -36.21 -31.81
C SER A 94 5.78 -34.82 -31.16
N PRO A 95 5.32 -33.77 -31.82
CA PRO A 95 5.29 -32.40 -31.24
C PRO A 95 4.59 -32.35 -29.88
N LEU A 96 3.52 -33.12 -29.67
CA LEU A 96 2.82 -33.22 -28.39
C LEU A 96 3.67 -33.83 -27.28
N LYS A 97 4.53 -34.79 -27.61
CA LYS A 97 5.46 -35.36 -26.62
C LYS A 97 6.58 -34.40 -26.25
N ILE A 98 7.00 -33.58 -27.22
CA ILE A 98 8.02 -32.54 -27.00
C ILE A 98 7.45 -31.40 -26.15
N SER A 99 6.21 -30.97 -26.37
CA SER A 99 5.55 -29.92 -25.58
C SER A 99 4.97 -30.40 -24.25
N GLY A 100 4.85 -31.71 -24.05
CA GLY A 100 4.31 -32.31 -22.81
C GLY A 100 4.90 -31.75 -21.52
N PRO A 101 6.24 -31.63 -21.38
CA PRO A 101 6.86 -31.04 -20.19
C PRO A 101 6.39 -29.61 -19.89
N ALA A 102 6.22 -28.75 -20.91
CA ALA A 102 5.71 -27.39 -20.72
C ALA A 102 4.26 -27.41 -20.22
N ILE A 103 3.42 -28.28 -20.78
CA ILE A 103 2.02 -28.43 -20.34
C ILE A 103 1.97 -28.87 -18.88
N ILE A 104 2.79 -29.83 -18.47
CA ILE A 104 2.85 -30.30 -17.08
C ILE A 104 3.28 -29.18 -16.14
N VAL A 105 4.33 -28.41 -16.50
CA VAL A 105 4.83 -27.30 -15.70
C VAL A 105 3.78 -26.20 -15.58
N SER A 106 3.09 -25.86 -16.69
CA SER A 106 2.02 -24.85 -16.68
C SER A 106 0.81 -25.31 -15.86
N LEU A 107 0.43 -26.57 -15.93
CA LEU A 107 -0.64 -27.14 -15.11
C LEU A 107 -0.29 -27.09 -13.62
N PHE A 108 0.96 -27.44 -13.27
CA PHE A 108 1.43 -27.37 -11.89
C PHE A 108 1.45 -25.90 -11.38
N SER A 109 1.92 -24.95 -12.19
CA SER A 109 1.86 -23.54 -11.88
C SER A 109 0.43 -23.04 -11.66
N SER A 110 -0.52 -23.51 -12.50
CA SER A 110 -1.95 -23.16 -12.36
C SER A 110 -2.54 -23.71 -11.04
N ILE A 111 -2.20 -24.92 -10.64
CA ILE A 111 -2.63 -25.49 -9.36
C ILE A 111 -2.07 -24.68 -8.20
N ILE A 112 -0.79 -24.30 -8.24
CA ILE A 112 -0.18 -23.45 -7.20
C ILE A 112 -0.91 -22.10 -7.12
N LEU A 113 -1.20 -21.47 -8.25
CA LEU A 113 -1.95 -20.20 -8.28
C LEU A 113 -3.33 -20.34 -7.67
N PHE A 114 -4.04 -21.42 -8.00
CA PHE A 114 -5.35 -21.71 -7.43
C PHE A 114 -5.29 -21.84 -5.91
N LEU A 115 -4.33 -22.60 -5.39
CA LEU A 115 -4.16 -22.77 -3.94
C LEU A 115 -3.81 -21.47 -3.24
N ILE A 116 -2.90 -20.69 -3.81
CA ILE A 116 -2.52 -19.38 -3.25
C ILE A 116 -3.71 -18.43 -3.23
N SER A 117 -4.46 -18.34 -4.33
CA SER A 117 -5.60 -17.44 -4.47
C SER A 117 -6.73 -17.75 -3.48
N HIS A 118 -6.99 -19.03 -3.22
CA HIS A 118 -8.15 -19.44 -2.42
C HIS A 118 -7.84 -19.68 -0.94
N LEU A 119 -6.62 -20.10 -0.61
CA LEU A 119 -6.27 -20.44 0.77
C LEU A 119 -5.43 -19.37 1.46
N ILE A 120 -4.46 -18.80 0.75
CA ILE A 120 -3.46 -17.92 1.37
C ILE A 120 -3.87 -16.47 1.24
N LEU A 121 -4.27 -16.05 0.04
CA LEU A 121 -4.53 -14.64 -0.28
C LEU A 121 -5.59 -13.98 0.63
N PRO A 122 -6.77 -14.58 0.90
CA PRO A 122 -7.78 -13.90 1.71
C PRO A 122 -7.28 -13.53 3.10
N THR A 123 -6.57 -14.44 3.75
CA THR A 123 -6.04 -14.22 5.10
C THR A 123 -4.90 -13.21 5.12
N THR A 124 -3.95 -13.34 4.20
CA THR A 124 -2.78 -12.44 4.15
C THR A 124 -3.18 -11.04 3.71
N TYR A 125 -4.09 -10.92 2.75
CA TYR A 125 -4.57 -9.63 2.26
C TYR A 125 -5.39 -8.88 3.31
N LYS A 126 -6.24 -9.60 4.07
CA LYS A 126 -6.96 -9.03 5.21
C LYS A 126 -6.00 -8.46 6.25
N ASN A 127 -4.99 -9.24 6.65
CA ASN A 127 -3.98 -8.79 7.62
C ASN A 127 -3.15 -7.61 7.09
N PHE A 128 -2.80 -7.61 5.81
CA PHE A 128 -2.16 -6.49 5.13
C PHE A 128 -3.00 -5.21 5.26
N LYS A 129 -4.29 -5.28 4.96
CA LYS A 129 -5.19 -4.12 5.02
C LYS A 129 -5.41 -3.62 6.46
N ILE A 130 -5.51 -4.53 7.42
CA ILE A 130 -5.60 -4.14 8.84
C ILE A 130 -4.36 -3.36 9.23
N LEU A 131 -3.16 -3.92 9.04
CA LEU A 131 -1.92 -3.26 9.40
C LEU A 131 -1.71 -1.95 8.62
N GLN A 132 -2.05 -1.92 7.33
CA GLN A 132 -1.99 -0.70 6.53
C GLN A 132 -2.89 0.41 7.08
N ASN A 133 -4.11 0.05 7.51
CA ASN A 133 -5.03 1.00 8.13
C ASN A 133 -4.56 1.43 9.52
N ASP A 134 -3.99 0.51 10.30
CA ASP A 134 -3.43 0.84 11.61
C ASP A 134 -2.27 1.84 11.46
N ILE A 135 -1.37 1.63 10.52
CA ILE A 135 -0.29 2.58 10.20
C ILE A 135 -0.87 3.93 9.74
N ARG A 136 -1.87 3.93 8.87
CA ARG A 136 -2.55 5.16 8.44
C ARG A 136 -3.23 5.88 9.60
N ASN A 137 -3.76 5.13 10.56
CA ASN A 137 -4.51 5.65 11.68
C ASN A 137 -3.62 5.98 12.89
N SER A 138 -2.56 5.21 13.15
CA SER A 138 -1.59 5.46 14.22
C SER A 138 -0.74 6.71 13.96
N SER A 139 -0.53 7.03 12.69
CA SER A 139 0.09 8.31 12.27
C SER A 139 -0.82 9.52 12.47
N LYS A 140 -1.86 9.38 13.26
CA LYS A 140 -2.63 10.49 13.82
C LYS A 140 -1.94 11.21 14.98
N GLU A 141 -0.71 10.88 15.30
CA GLU A 141 0.20 11.95 15.68
C GLU A 141 0.25 12.86 14.44
N LEU A 142 -0.41 13.97 14.54
CA LEU A 142 -0.26 15.06 13.60
C LEU A 142 1.26 15.24 13.41
N ILE A 143 1.84 14.61 12.37
CA ILE A 143 3.18 14.99 11.91
C ILE A 143 2.94 16.35 11.25
N ILE A 144 2.81 17.33 12.10
CA ILE A 144 2.77 18.72 11.71
C ILE A 144 4.18 19.02 11.22
N LYS A 145 4.37 18.84 9.91
CA LYS A 145 5.64 19.22 9.28
C LYS A 145 5.64 20.72 9.10
N GLU A 146 6.75 21.32 9.45
CA GLU A 146 6.98 22.74 9.18
C GLU A 146 6.79 23.08 7.70
N ASN A 147 6.24 24.24 7.41
CA ASN A 147 6.02 24.75 6.07
C ASN A 147 5.19 23.85 5.14
N THR A 148 4.28 23.06 5.70
CA THR A 148 3.45 22.13 4.91
C THR A 148 2.00 22.22 5.38
N PHE A 149 1.06 22.26 4.43
CA PHE A 149 -0.35 22.06 4.74
C PHE A 149 -0.60 20.60 5.07
N ALA A 150 -1.16 20.34 6.25
CA ALA A 150 -1.52 19.02 6.71
C ALA A 150 -3.04 18.96 6.94
N ASP A 151 -3.70 17.97 6.33
CA ASP A 151 -5.11 17.73 6.58
C ASP A 151 -5.25 16.88 7.85
N ILE A 152 -5.88 17.46 8.87
CA ILE A 152 -6.20 16.75 10.13
C ILE A 152 -7.31 15.74 9.87
N ASN A 153 -8.30 16.15 9.08
CA ASN A 153 -9.38 15.33 8.57
C ASN A 153 -9.86 15.91 7.23
N GLU A 154 -10.87 15.29 6.60
CA GLU A 154 -11.39 15.73 5.29
C GLU A 154 -11.89 17.19 5.25
N LYS A 155 -12.10 17.80 6.41
CA LYS A 155 -12.73 19.11 6.55
C LYS A 155 -11.86 20.15 7.27
N GLN A 156 -10.71 19.76 7.79
CA GLN A 156 -9.84 20.65 8.55
C GLN A 156 -8.40 20.55 8.04
N THR A 157 -7.85 21.68 7.64
CA THR A 157 -6.48 21.83 7.18
C THR A 157 -5.70 22.72 8.16
N ILE A 158 -4.51 22.30 8.54
CA ILE A 158 -3.58 23.08 9.38
C ILE A 158 -2.29 23.36 8.61
N PHE A 159 -1.74 24.53 8.83
CA PHE A 159 -0.42 24.92 8.36
C PHE A 159 0.36 25.51 9.53
N ILE A 160 1.58 25.05 9.77
CA ILE A 160 2.50 25.61 10.75
C ILE A 160 3.79 26.03 10.06
N ARG A 161 4.20 27.27 10.25
CA ARG A 161 5.41 27.80 9.62
C ARG A 161 6.68 27.27 10.29
N TYR A 162 6.73 27.30 11.61
CA TYR A 162 7.86 26.86 12.40
C TYR A 162 7.38 26.10 13.63
N LEU A 163 7.98 24.95 13.91
CA LEU A 163 7.68 24.11 15.07
C LEU A 163 8.97 23.69 15.76
N ASN A 164 9.17 24.14 16.99
CA ASN A 164 10.33 23.76 17.78
C ASN A 164 10.14 22.36 18.43
N SER A 165 11.26 21.71 18.76
CA SER A 165 11.30 20.40 19.47
C SER A 165 10.55 20.37 20.83
N LYS A 166 10.16 21.53 21.38
CA LYS A 166 9.30 21.68 22.55
C LYS A 166 7.82 21.90 22.24
N ASN A 167 7.37 21.57 21.01
CA ASN A 167 6.00 21.78 20.55
C ASN A 167 5.53 23.25 20.55
N TYR A 168 6.45 24.18 20.48
CA TYR A 168 6.17 25.60 20.35
C TYR A 168 6.15 25.98 18.86
N PHE A 169 5.13 26.73 18.42
CA PHE A 169 5.00 27.20 17.06
C PHE A 169 4.99 28.74 17.00
N GLU A 170 5.51 29.30 15.91
CA GLU A 170 5.54 30.75 15.73
C GLU A 170 4.33 31.28 14.96
N GLU A 171 3.90 30.59 13.93
CA GLU A 171 2.72 30.95 13.14
C GLU A 171 1.92 29.71 12.80
N ILE A 172 0.62 29.81 13.01
CA ILE A 172 -0.32 28.73 12.67
C ILE A 172 -1.50 29.31 11.88
N PHE A 173 -1.88 28.57 10.84
CA PHE A 173 -3.10 28.81 10.09
C PHE A 173 -3.95 27.55 10.15
N ILE A 174 -5.24 27.69 10.47
CA ILE A 174 -6.20 26.59 10.54
C ILE A 174 -7.41 26.98 9.73
N GLN A 175 -7.80 26.10 8.79
CA GLN A 175 -9.03 26.24 8.04
C GLN A 175 -9.99 25.12 8.45
N ASP A 176 -11.19 25.49 8.90
CA ASP A 176 -12.25 24.56 9.30
C ASP A 176 -13.47 24.70 8.37
N ARG A 177 -13.81 23.60 7.70
CA ARG A 177 -14.93 23.44 6.76
C ARG A 177 -15.99 22.46 7.29
N ASN A 178 -16.06 22.25 8.61
CA ASN A 178 -17.04 21.33 9.18
C ASN A 178 -18.48 21.75 8.89
N ASP A 179 -18.75 23.05 8.87
CA ASP A 179 -20.05 23.64 8.46
C ASP A 179 -19.91 24.18 7.03
N PRO A 180 -20.62 23.58 6.03
CA PRO A 180 -20.56 24.05 4.64
C PRO A 180 -21.00 25.50 4.45
N LEU A 181 -21.80 26.03 5.38
CA LEU A 181 -22.30 27.40 5.34
C LEU A 181 -21.43 28.39 6.12
N ASN A 182 -20.45 27.90 6.86
CA ASN A 182 -19.64 28.74 7.75
C ASN A 182 -18.15 28.32 7.67
N LEU A 183 -17.42 28.94 6.74
CA LEU A 183 -15.98 28.77 6.66
C LEU A 183 -15.32 29.53 7.81
N VAL A 184 -14.56 28.81 8.62
CA VAL A 184 -13.77 29.39 9.71
C VAL A 184 -12.30 29.29 9.37
N GLU A 185 -11.63 30.42 9.33
CA GLU A 185 -10.18 30.53 9.17
C GLU A 185 -9.60 31.20 10.41
N LEU A 186 -8.54 30.60 10.94
CA LEU A 186 -7.92 31.04 12.18
C LEU A 186 -6.43 31.20 11.91
N TYR A 187 -5.92 32.39 12.20
CA TYR A 187 -4.52 32.75 12.14
C TYR A 187 -4.05 33.18 13.51
N ALA A 188 -2.97 32.58 14.00
CA ALA A 188 -2.46 32.88 15.34
C ALA A 188 -0.93 32.97 15.37
N LYS A 189 -0.43 33.74 16.32
CA LYS A 189 0.99 33.98 16.70
C LYS A 189 1.09 34.12 18.19
N PRO A 190 2.19 33.68 18.80
CA PRO A 190 2.72 32.31 18.78
C PRO A 190 1.86 31.38 19.62
N GLY A 191 2.30 30.17 19.87
CA GLY A 191 1.60 29.26 20.75
C GLY A 191 2.34 27.95 20.98
N TYR A 192 1.68 27.06 21.74
CA TYR A 192 2.22 25.72 21.98
C TYR A 192 1.17 24.66 21.77
N LEU A 193 1.65 23.47 21.43
CA LEU A 193 0.85 22.30 21.12
C LEU A 193 1.04 21.27 22.24
N THR A 194 -0.07 20.83 22.82
CA THR A 194 -0.07 19.70 23.76
C THR A 194 -0.74 18.51 23.10
N ASN A 195 -0.01 17.40 23.05
CA ASN A 195 -0.50 16.16 22.47
C ASN A 195 -0.92 15.21 23.60
N ASP A 196 -2.21 14.96 23.71
CA ASP A 196 -2.80 13.98 24.63
C ASP A 196 -3.23 12.74 23.84
N ASP A 197 -3.44 11.59 24.46
CA ASP A 197 -3.75 10.33 23.78
C ASP A 197 -4.96 10.44 22.85
N ASP A 198 -5.98 11.20 23.23
CA ASP A 198 -7.26 11.32 22.52
C ASP A 198 -7.46 12.65 21.77
N LYS A 199 -6.67 13.67 22.07
CA LYS A 199 -6.83 15.01 21.53
C LYS A 199 -5.53 15.79 21.41
N VAL A 200 -5.47 16.66 20.43
CA VAL A 200 -4.43 17.67 20.31
C VAL A 200 -5.03 18.99 20.76
N THR A 201 -4.40 19.63 21.73
CA THR A 201 -4.80 20.95 22.21
C THR A 201 -3.79 21.98 21.75
N LEU A 202 -4.28 22.98 21.01
CA LEU A 202 -3.51 24.13 20.57
C LEU A 202 -3.83 25.30 21.50
N PHE A 203 -2.79 25.85 22.12
CA PHE A 203 -2.86 27.07 22.89
C PHE A 203 -2.23 28.19 22.07
N MET A 204 -3.00 29.23 21.80
CA MET A 204 -2.64 30.35 20.95
C MET A 204 -2.73 31.64 21.75
N ASP A 205 -1.64 32.39 21.81
CA ASP A 205 -1.58 33.59 22.66
C ASP A 205 -2.34 34.76 22.03
N GLU A 206 -2.09 35.05 20.77
CA GLU A 206 -2.78 36.13 20.04
C GLU A 206 -3.12 35.68 18.61
N GLY A 207 -4.28 36.10 18.12
CA GLY A 207 -4.68 35.74 16.77
C GLY A 207 -5.99 36.37 16.33
N THR A 208 -6.32 36.11 15.07
CA THR A 208 -7.52 36.59 14.42
C THR A 208 -8.30 35.41 13.84
N ARG A 209 -9.59 35.38 14.10
CA ARG A 209 -10.53 34.41 13.56
C ARG A 209 -11.41 35.09 12.54
N PHE A 210 -11.40 34.57 11.32
CA PHE A 210 -12.31 34.95 10.26
C PHE A 210 -13.44 33.93 10.17
N SER A 211 -14.68 34.39 10.13
CA SER A 211 -15.84 33.52 9.99
C SER A 211 -16.75 34.07 8.90
N THR A 212 -16.90 33.31 7.81
CA THR A 212 -17.73 33.70 6.67
C THR A 212 -18.96 32.81 6.62
N ARG A 213 -20.15 33.38 6.82
CA ARG A 213 -21.41 32.63 6.81
C ARG A 213 -22.22 32.93 5.55
N GLY A 214 -22.12 32.03 4.56
CA GLY A 214 -22.80 32.18 3.26
C GLY A 214 -22.32 33.41 2.50
N SER A 215 -23.25 34.23 1.99
CA SER A 215 -22.94 35.44 1.21
C SER A 215 -22.80 36.72 2.07
N LYS A 216 -22.71 36.60 3.39
CA LYS A 216 -22.56 37.73 4.30
C LYS A 216 -21.10 38.16 4.43
N GLU A 217 -20.88 39.41 4.82
CA GLU A 217 -19.54 39.92 5.12
C GLU A 217 -18.87 39.08 6.20
N PRO A 218 -17.54 38.84 6.06
CA PRO A 218 -16.80 38.04 7.03
C PRO A 218 -16.78 38.74 8.39
N THR A 219 -17.07 37.99 9.44
CA THR A 219 -16.91 38.46 10.81
C THR A 219 -15.45 38.26 11.22
N ILE A 220 -14.81 39.30 11.67
CA ILE A 220 -13.42 39.27 12.15
C ILE A 220 -13.46 39.38 13.68
N LEU A 221 -12.79 38.47 14.35
CA LEU A 221 -12.68 38.42 15.81
C LEU A 221 -11.21 38.26 16.20
N ASP A 222 -10.66 39.28 16.85
CA ASP A 222 -9.32 39.20 17.46
C ASP A 222 -9.44 38.58 18.85
N PHE A 223 -8.54 37.65 19.17
CA PHE A 223 -8.56 36.95 20.43
C PHE A 223 -7.20 37.00 21.15
N LYS A 224 -7.24 36.89 22.47
CA LYS A 224 -6.08 36.61 23.33
C LYS A 224 -6.34 35.35 24.13
N ASN A 225 -5.33 34.46 24.21
CA ASN A 225 -5.43 33.20 24.94
C ASN A 225 -6.58 32.29 24.44
N TYR A 226 -6.48 31.85 23.18
CA TYR A 226 -7.45 30.93 22.58
C TYR A 226 -6.98 29.49 22.67
N ARG A 227 -7.89 28.60 23.12
CA ARG A 227 -7.66 27.17 23.19
C ARG A 227 -8.53 26.45 22.16
N LEU A 228 -7.89 25.71 21.26
CA LEU A 228 -8.56 24.87 20.29
C LEU A 228 -8.27 23.40 20.59
N GLU A 229 -9.32 22.64 20.87
CA GLU A 229 -9.22 21.19 21.02
C GLU A 229 -9.59 20.50 19.71
N ILE A 230 -8.63 19.79 19.13
CA ILE A 230 -8.83 18.96 17.96
C ILE A 230 -8.92 17.51 18.44
N LYS A 231 -10.12 16.93 18.37
CA LYS A 231 -10.32 15.52 18.69
C LYS A 231 -9.56 14.67 17.66
N LYS A 232 -8.66 13.83 18.11
CA LYS A 232 -8.14 12.76 17.28
C LYS A 232 -9.33 11.86 16.97
N ASN A 233 -9.77 11.83 15.71
CA ASN A 233 -10.82 10.91 15.30
C ASN A 233 -10.30 9.48 15.55
N LYS A 234 -10.62 8.87 16.67
CA LYS A 234 -10.58 7.42 16.79
C LYS A 234 -11.61 6.91 15.79
N SER A 235 -11.23 6.75 14.53
CA SER A 235 -12.02 5.89 13.68
C SER A 235 -12.04 4.54 14.39
N THR A 236 -13.19 4.24 14.96
CA THR A 236 -13.57 2.89 15.35
C THR A 236 -13.25 2.02 14.15
N SER A 237 -12.13 1.30 14.28
CA SER A 237 -11.48 0.54 13.23
C SER A 237 -12.30 -0.64 12.70
N THR A 238 -13.61 -0.69 13.01
CA THR A 238 -14.42 -1.86 12.70
C THR A 238 -15.73 -1.56 11.95
N SER A 239 -16.19 -0.30 11.85
CA SER A 239 -17.56 -0.07 11.37
C SER A 239 -17.73 0.63 10.01
N SER A 240 -16.65 1.04 9.32
CA SER A 240 -16.77 1.66 8.00
C SER A 240 -15.76 1.18 6.96
N ARG A 241 -15.07 0.08 7.23
CA ARG A 241 -14.17 -0.50 6.24
C ARG A 241 -14.99 -1.26 5.21
N VAL A 242 -14.98 -0.78 3.97
CA VAL A 242 -15.49 -1.57 2.85
C VAL A 242 -14.55 -2.76 2.67
N VAL A 243 -15.08 -3.97 2.87
CA VAL A 243 -14.34 -5.21 2.66
C VAL A 243 -14.11 -5.36 1.15
N GLU A 244 -12.86 -5.49 0.74
CA GLU A 244 -12.52 -5.66 -0.67
C GLU A 244 -12.74 -7.11 -1.10
N TYR A 245 -13.07 -7.32 -2.39
CA TYR A 245 -13.36 -8.65 -2.95
C TYR A 245 -12.23 -9.69 -2.74
N ASN A 246 -10.99 -9.25 -2.63
CA ASN A 246 -9.82 -10.12 -2.37
C ASN A 246 -9.75 -10.66 -0.93
N GLU A 247 -10.62 -10.19 -0.04
CA GLU A 247 -10.69 -10.64 1.35
C GLU A 247 -11.67 -11.80 1.55
N TYR A 248 -12.53 -12.05 0.57
CA TYR A 248 -13.49 -13.15 0.63
C TYR A 248 -12.80 -14.46 0.24
N SER A 249 -12.96 -15.46 1.10
CA SER A 249 -12.65 -16.84 0.75
C SER A 249 -13.73 -17.42 -0.17
N PHE A 250 -13.39 -18.41 -0.96
CA PHE A 250 -14.38 -19.14 -1.76
C PHE A 250 -15.57 -19.64 -0.92
N PHE A 251 -15.32 -20.00 0.33
CA PHE A 251 -16.36 -20.46 1.28
C PHE A 251 -17.24 -19.31 1.82
N ASP A 252 -16.79 -18.07 1.74
CA ASP A 252 -17.57 -16.91 2.15
C ASP A 252 -18.52 -16.42 1.05
N LEU A 253 -18.35 -16.93 -0.18
CA LEU A 253 -19.10 -16.55 -1.37
C LEU A 253 -20.21 -17.55 -1.73
N ILE A 254 -20.28 -18.70 -1.06
CA ILE A 254 -21.31 -19.75 -1.18
C ILE A 254 -22.21 -19.71 0.04
#